data_72cb4d1f56a05db81cd369c8a4f165b1
#
_entry.id   72cb4d1f56a05db81cd369c8a4f165b1
#
_cell.length_a   1.000
_cell.length_b   1.000
_cell.length_c   1.000
_cell.angle_alpha   90.00
_cell.angle_beta   90.00
_cell.angle_gamma   90.00
#
_symmetry.space_group_name_H-M   'P 1'
#
loop_
_entity.id
_entity.type
_entity.pdbx_description
1 polymer ?
#
loop_
_entity_poly.entity_id
_entity_poly.type
_entity_poly.pdbx_seq_one_letter_code
_entity_poly.pdbx_strand_id
1 'polypeptide(L)'
;AGPGIGLLKSIGVSLDSGKLVSDDEDRISSIISKRTEFISSISSDSIDSMDLDQELIEHFSGRKGLISIEERISRTWKLTDKGASIDESVLSHVEMVGELTPELLQGDSWKGLQFKHFDVNAPAKTPTGGRPHPMQALIERIRKVFLEMGFSEIEGNFVQSAGWNMDALYIPQSHPARTMQDTFYLSSPERVDVDERYLDLWSKVHEHGHDTGSRGWGGNFDKDEAQKGLLRTHTTVNTVKHIAENPNVPSRVFGIGRVFRQETIDRTHLPEFHQIEGIIHEENANLPMLITTLKTFYSKMGYDDVRVRPAYFPYTEPSVEVDILWRGEWLELGGAGIFRPEVTEPLGTEWPVCAWGMGLERLAMLVLGLDDIRQLYQPDLEKLASMPILLSLIHISEPTRHHV
;
A
#
# COMPACT_ATOMS: atom_id res chain seq x y z
N ALA A 1 7.58 -35.23 -5.53
CA ALA A 1 7.97 -36.18 -6.62
C ALA A 1 7.99 -35.49 -8.01
N GLY A 2 7.14 -34.51 -8.28
CA GLY A 2 7.04 -33.88 -9.62
C GLY A 2 8.31 -33.20 -10.15
N PRO A 3 9.01 -32.33 -9.40
CA PRO A 3 10.21 -31.64 -9.89
C PRO A 3 11.38 -32.58 -10.18
N GLY A 4 11.54 -33.65 -9.40
CA GLY A 4 12.61 -34.63 -9.59
C GLY A 4 12.46 -35.47 -10.87
N ILE A 5 11.22 -35.81 -11.22
CA ILE A 5 10.93 -36.60 -12.45
C ILE A 5 11.24 -35.78 -13.71
N GLY A 6 10.95 -34.45 -13.69
CA GLY A 6 11.30 -33.54 -14.79
C GLY A 6 12.81 -33.45 -15.04
N LEU A 7 13.59 -33.47 -13.97
CA LEU A 7 15.06 -33.48 -13.98
C LEU A 7 15.62 -34.77 -14.60
N LEU A 8 15.06 -35.92 -14.19
CA LEU A 8 15.48 -37.21 -14.71
C LEU A 8 15.11 -37.35 -16.19
N LYS A 9 13.97 -36.83 -16.63
CA LYS A 9 13.58 -36.83 -18.04
C LYS A 9 14.56 -36.01 -18.91
N SER A 10 15.10 -34.90 -18.41
CA SER A 10 16.05 -34.07 -19.18
C SER A 10 17.41 -34.74 -19.43
N ILE A 11 17.73 -35.83 -18.72
CA ILE A 11 18.97 -36.62 -18.88
C ILE A 11 18.74 -37.98 -19.50
N GLY A 12 17.53 -38.24 -20.04
CA GLY A 12 17.24 -39.46 -20.80
C GLY A 12 16.53 -40.56 -19.99
N VAL A 13 15.99 -40.27 -18.80
CA VAL A 13 15.16 -41.21 -18.05
C VAL A 13 13.70 -41.09 -18.45
N SER A 14 13.06 -42.15 -18.81
CA SER A 14 11.62 -42.21 -19.08
C SER A 14 10.84 -42.86 -17.92
N LEU A 15 9.56 -42.60 -17.87
CA LEU A 15 8.65 -43.22 -16.89
C LEU A 15 7.78 -44.24 -17.65
N ASP A 16 8.00 -45.50 -17.40
CA ASP A 16 7.16 -46.58 -17.95
C ASP A 16 6.49 -47.37 -16.83
N SER A 17 5.16 -47.45 -16.88
CA SER A 17 4.31 -48.18 -15.92
C SER A 17 4.61 -47.85 -14.46
N GLY A 18 5.01 -46.57 -14.15
CA GLY A 18 5.31 -46.13 -12.80
C GLY A 18 6.74 -46.42 -12.33
N LYS A 19 7.59 -47.01 -13.18
CA LYS A 19 9.01 -47.20 -12.92
C LYS A 19 9.86 -46.31 -13.80
N LEU A 20 10.98 -45.81 -13.25
CA LEU A 20 11.99 -45.07 -13.99
C LEU A 20 12.82 -46.03 -14.82
N VAL A 21 12.85 -45.85 -16.15
CA VAL A 21 13.58 -46.72 -17.10
C VAL A 21 14.53 -45.82 -17.90
N SER A 22 15.73 -46.33 -18.14
CA SER A 22 16.75 -45.66 -18.96
C SER A 22 17.41 -46.69 -19.91
N ASP A 23 17.71 -46.24 -21.09
CA ASP A 23 18.43 -47.04 -22.06
C ASP A 23 19.96 -47.02 -21.86
N ASP A 24 20.48 -46.15 -20.99
CA ASP A 24 21.90 -45.99 -20.68
C ASP A 24 22.11 -45.58 -19.21
N GLU A 25 22.12 -46.57 -18.33
CA GLU A 25 22.29 -46.39 -16.89
C GLU A 25 23.66 -45.83 -16.49
N ASP A 26 24.70 -46.24 -17.20
CA ASP A 26 26.08 -45.79 -16.92
C ASP A 26 26.28 -44.33 -17.23
N ARG A 27 25.72 -43.84 -18.33
CA ARG A 27 25.73 -42.45 -18.71
C ARG A 27 24.98 -41.58 -17.71
N ILE A 28 23.80 -42.04 -17.26
CA ILE A 28 23.01 -41.29 -16.29
C ILE A 28 23.70 -41.24 -14.95
N SER A 29 24.26 -42.33 -14.49
CA SER A 29 25.04 -42.41 -13.25
C SER A 29 26.23 -41.44 -13.28
N SER A 30 26.94 -41.38 -14.41
CA SER A 30 28.04 -40.45 -14.63
C SER A 30 27.59 -38.97 -14.55
N ILE A 31 26.48 -38.62 -15.20
CA ILE A 31 25.90 -37.26 -15.14
C ILE A 31 25.48 -36.89 -13.73
N ILE A 32 24.83 -37.79 -13.01
CA ILE A 32 24.40 -37.54 -11.63
C ILE A 32 25.62 -37.36 -10.71
N SER A 33 26.64 -38.22 -10.85
CA SER A 33 27.87 -38.11 -10.06
C SER A 33 28.57 -36.80 -10.29
N LYS A 34 28.78 -36.37 -11.55
CA LYS A 34 29.36 -35.08 -11.89
C LYS A 34 28.61 -33.90 -11.29
N ARG A 35 27.28 -33.90 -11.39
CA ARG A 35 26.44 -32.83 -10.84
C ARG A 35 26.44 -32.79 -9.33
N THR A 36 26.46 -33.95 -8.67
CA THR A 36 26.55 -34.07 -7.20
C THR A 36 27.91 -33.59 -6.70
N GLU A 37 28.97 -34.00 -7.36
CA GLU A 37 30.35 -33.56 -7.04
C GLU A 37 30.49 -32.05 -7.19
N PHE A 38 29.96 -31.46 -8.28
CA PHE A 38 29.93 -30.01 -8.49
C PHE A 38 29.22 -29.26 -7.36
N ILE A 39 28.00 -29.68 -7.02
CA ILE A 39 27.24 -29.04 -5.92
C ILE A 39 27.95 -29.24 -4.58
N SER A 40 28.54 -30.41 -4.33
CA SER A 40 29.27 -30.67 -3.09
C SER A 40 30.55 -29.85 -2.99
N SER A 41 31.21 -29.55 -4.09
CA SER A 41 32.41 -28.70 -4.11
C SER A 41 32.10 -27.24 -3.75
N ILE A 42 30.90 -26.74 -4.06
CA ILE A 42 30.47 -25.36 -3.79
C ILE A 42 29.79 -25.20 -2.42
N SER A 43 29.37 -26.31 -1.78
CA SER A 43 28.44 -26.27 -0.62
C SER A 43 29.05 -25.67 0.65
N SER A 44 30.34 -25.41 0.74
CA SER A 44 31.00 -24.95 1.96
C SER A 44 31.63 -23.56 1.91
N ASP A 45 31.99 -23.02 0.72
CA ASP A 45 32.63 -21.71 0.57
C ASP A 45 32.43 -21.11 -0.83
N SER A 46 32.67 -19.80 -0.97
CA SER A 46 32.74 -19.15 -2.29
C SER A 46 33.98 -19.59 -3.07
N ILE A 47 33.79 -20.17 -4.23
CA ILE A 47 34.85 -20.67 -5.12
C ILE A 47 34.94 -19.75 -6.34
N ASP A 48 36.15 -19.55 -6.87
CA ASP A 48 36.33 -18.80 -8.11
C ASP A 48 35.67 -19.56 -9.27
N SER A 49 34.78 -18.88 -9.99
CA SER A 49 34.05 -19.46 -11.11
C SER A 49 34.93 -19.88 -12.30
N MET A 50 36.16 -19.36 -12.37
CA MET A 50 37.14 -19.75 -13.39
C MET A 50 37.72 -21.16 -13.17
N ASP A 51 37.67 -21.67 -11.97
CA ASP A 51 38.16 -23.01 -11.59
C ASP A 51 37.09 -24.09 -11.71
N LEU A 52 35.86 -23.72 -12.16
CA LEU A 52 34.70 -24.59 -12.22
C LEU A 52 34.26 -24.86 -13.67
N ASP A 53 33.61 -26.00 -13.89
CA ASP A 53 33.01 -26.39 -15.16
C ASP A 53 31.89 -25.39 -15.58
N GLN A 54 32.12 -24.64 -16.64
CA GLN A 54 31.23 -23.59 -17.14
C GLN A 54 29.87 -24.12 -17.56
N GLU A 55 29.77 -25.34 -18.10
CA GLU A 55 28.48 -25.94 -18.47
C GLU A 55 27.62 -26.25 -17.24
N LEU A 56 28.27 -26.64 -16.14
CA LEU A 56 27.58 -26.90 -14.87
C LEU A 56 27.15 -25.60 -14.18
N ILE A 57 27.99 -24.55 -14.24
CA ILE A 57 27.62 -23.21 -13.76
C ILE A 57 26.37 -22.72 -14.50
N GLU A 58 26.34 -22.78 -15.81
CA GLU A 58 25.22 -22.33 -16.63
C GLU A 58 23.95 -23.14 -16.34
N HIS A 59 24.10 -24.46 -16.17
CA HIS A 59 23.00 -25.36 -15.84
C HIS A 59 22.36 -25.06 -14.48
N PHE A 60 23.14 -24.68 -13.46
CA PHE A 60 22.65 -24.45 -12.11
C PHE A 60 22.29 -22.98 -11.82
N SER A 61 22.90 -22.00 -12.49
CA SER A 61 22.59 -20.58 -12.33
C SER A 61 21.16 -20.23 -12.77
N GLY A 62 20.60 -20.96 -13.74
CA GLY A 62 19.22 -20.85 -14.15
C GLY A 62 18.19 -21.33 -13.12
N ARG A 63 18.62 -21.90 -12.00
CA ARG A 63 17.75 -22.44 -10.94
C ARG A 63 17.77 -21.56 -9.71
N LYS A 64 16.66 -20.90 -9.48
CA LYS A 64 16.52 -19.95 -8.37
C LYS A 64 16.89 -20.59 -7.01
N GLY A 65 17.89 -20.03 -6.33
CA GLY A 65 18.27 -20.40 -4.97
C GLY A 65 19.25 -21.57 -4.82
N LEU A 66 19.86 -22.07 -5.92
CA LEU A 66 20.89 -23.10 -5.83
C LEU A 66 22.32 -22.55 -5.82
N ILE A 67 22.67 -21.69 -6.77
CA ILE A 67 23.91 -20.97 -6.80
C ILE A 67 23.68 -19.52 -7.19
N SER A 68 24.50 -18.61 -6.69
CA SER A 68 24.58 -17.22 -7.15
C SER A 68 25.99 -16.92 -7.62
N ILE A 69 26.11 -16.14 -8.69
CA ILE A 69 27.40 -15.66 -9.19
C ILE A 69 27.51 -14.22 -8.77
N GLU A 70 28.55 -13.92 -7.96
CA GLU A 70 28.85 -12.56 -7.51
C GLU A 70 30.15 -12.10 -8.17
N GLU A 71 30.14 -10.93 -8.76
CA GLU A 71 31.33 -10.31 -9.32
C GLU A 71 32.15 -9.64 -8.22
N ARG A 72 33.33 -10.16 -7.92
CA ARG A 72 34.24 -9.61 -6.92
C ARG A 72 35.37 -8.85 -7.57
N ILE A 73 35.33 -7.54 -7.50
CA ILE A 73 36.40 -6.68 -7.99
C ILE A 73 37.49 -6.59 -6.94
N SER A 74 38.69 -7.19 -7.21
CA SER A 74 39.89 -6.97 -6.40
C SER A 74 40.74 -5.86 -7.04
N ARG A 75 41.12 -4.87 -6.25
CA ARG A 75 42.01 -3.79 -6.67
C ARG A 75 43.37 -3.95 -6.02
N THR A 76 44.41 -4.09 -6.81
CA THR A 76 45.77 -4.08 -6.33
C THR A 76 46.43 -2.72 -6.64
N TRP A 77 47.10 -2.18 -5.65
CA TRP A 77 47.83 -0.93 -5.78
C TRP A 77 49.32 -1.23 -5.88
N LYS A 78 49.98 -0.62 -6.88
CA LYS A 78 51.45 -0.66 -7.00
C LYS A 78 51.96 0.76 -6.99
N LEU A 79 53.03 0.99 -6.21
CA LEU A 79 53.77 2.25 -6.29
C LEU A 79 54.41 2.37 -7.66
N THR A 80 54.28 3.52 -8.31
CA THR A 80 55.07 3.87 -9.46
C THR A 80 56.53 4.17 -9.06
N ASP A 81 57.45 4.11 -10.00
CA ASP A 81 58.86 4.45 -9.74
C ASP A 81 59.02 5.84 -9.08
N LYS A 82 58.19 6.78 -9.49
CA LYS A 82 58.08 8.13 -8.89
C LYS A 82 57.55 8.09 -7.44
N GLY A 83 56.60 7.21 -7.18
CA GLY A 83 56.06 7.02 -5.81
C GLY A 83 57.10 6.34 -4.87
N ALA A 84 57.85 5.38 -5.43
CA ALA A 84 58.91 4.68 -4.69
C ALA A 84 60.14 5.56 -4.37
N SER A 85 60.32 6.65 -5.10
CA SER A 85 61.40 7.60 -4.92
C SER A 85 61.09 8.77 -3.98
N ILE A 86 59.87 8.81 -3.40
CA ILE A 86 59.53 9.85 -2.42
C ILE A 86 60.16 9.52 -1.09
N ASP A 87 60.89 10.49 -0.54
CA ASP A 87 61.52 10.38 0.80
C ASP A 87 60.43 10.31 1.88
N GLU A 88 60.52 9.32 2.78
CA GLU A 88 59.59 9.17 3.90
C GLU A 88 59.45 10.41 4.79
N SER A 89 60.52 11.22 4.85
CA SER A 89 60.51 12.47 5.62
C SER A 89 59.54 13.51 5.07
N VAL A 90 59.21 13.44 3.76
CA VAL A 90 58.22 14.29 3.10
C VAL A 90 56.77 13.81 3.37
N LEU A 91 56.66 12.58 3.82
CA LEU A 91 55.39 11.94 4.20
C LEU A 91 55.10 12.03 5.72
N SER A 92 55.91 12.80 6.44
CA SER A 92 55.68 13.03 7.87
C SER A 92 54.22 13.53 8.06
N HIS A 93 53.48 12.80 8.88
CA HIS A 93 52.09 13.04 9.17
C HIS A 93 51.95 14.39 9.91
N VAL A 94 51.76 15.45 9.17
CA VAL A 94 51.31 16.71 9.76
C VAL A 94 49.78 16.57 9.88
N GLU A 95 49.30 16.50 11.10
CA GLU A 95 47.88 16.45 11.38
C GLU A 95 47.24 17.75 10.89
N MET A 96 46.61 17.67 9.72
CA MET A 96 45.94 18.81 9.11
C MET A 96 44.48 18.88 9.55
N VAL A 97 44.06 19.99 10.11
CA VAL A 97 42.70 20.25 10.55
C VAL A 97 41.84 20.57 9.35
N GLY A 98 40.77 19.79 9.16
CA GLY A 98 39.82 19.96 8.05
C GLY A 98 38.66 20.89 8.37
N GLU A 99 38.29 21.01 9.63
CA GLU A 99 37.12 21.80 10.07
C GLU A 99 37.53 22.72 11.25
N LEU A 100 37.03 23.95 11.20
CA LEU A 100 37.14 24.91 12.33
C LEU A 100 36.00 24.63 13.30
N THR A 101 36.31 24.08 14.48
CA THR A 101 35.30 23.91 15.53
C THR A 101 35.25 25.13 16.46
N PRO A 102 34.15 25.40 17.18
CA PRO A 102 34.07 26.49 18.16
C PRO A 102 35.16 26.40 19.23
N GLU A 103 35.56 25.20 19.62
CA GLU A 103 36.61 24.95 20.64
C GLU A 103 37.98 25.39 20.12
N LEU A 104 38.28 25.17 18.83
CA LEU A 104 39.54 25.62 18.21
C LEU A 104 39.58 27.15 18.07
N LEU A 105 38.43 27.80 17.96
CA LEU A 105 38.34 29.28 17.86
C LEU A 105 38.35 29.96 19.24
N GLN A 106 38.11 29.21 20.34
CA GLN A 106 38.20 29.70 21.70
C GLN A 106 39.67 29.66 22.17
N GLY A 107 40.38 30.72 21.88
CA GLY A 107 41.79 30.86 22.30
C GLY A 107 42.77 30.89 21.11
N ASP A 108 44.06 30.72 21.40
CA ASP A 108 45.13 30.81 20.39
C ASP A 108 45.60 29.45 19.84
N SER A 109 44.90 28.37 20.16
CA SER A 109 45.29 27.00 19.80
C SER A 109 45.34 26.75 18.29
N TRP A 110 44.56 27.48 17.54
CA TRP A 110 44.52 27.40 16.07
C TRP A 110 45.73 27.97 15.35
N LYS A 111 46.51 28.88 16.02
CA LYS A 111 47.66 29.58 15.40
C LYS A 111 48.83 28.68 15.06
N GLY A 112 48.94 27.51 15.69
CA GLY A 112 49.97 26.52 15.45
C GLY A 112 49.59 25.35 14.56
N LEU A 113 48.33 25.32 14.07
CA LEU A 113 47.78 24.21 13.28
C LEU A 113 47.95 24.44 11.79
N GLN A 114 48.22 23.36 11.05
CA GLN A 114 48.15 23.40 9.59
C GLN A 114 46.71 23.04 9.14
N PHE A 115 46.13 23.94 8.36
CA PHE A 115 44.80 23.72 7.83
C PHE A 115 44.88 23.04 6.46
N LYS A 116 43.91 22.12 6.23
CA LYS A 116 43.74 21.48 4.93
C LYS A 116 43.45 22.55 3.90
N HIS A 117 44.12 22.51 2.77
CA HIS A 117 43.85 23.46 1.68
C HIS A 117 42.41 23.31 1.19
N PHE A 118 41.67 24.40 1.23
CA PHE A 118 40.29 24.44 0.78
C PHE A 118 40.24 24.79 -0.71
N ASP A 119 39.79 23.86 -1.52
CA ASP A 119 39.55 24.11 -2.94
C ASP A 119 38.13 24.64 -3.14
N VAL A 120 38.03 25.94 -3.45
CA VAL A 120 36.73 26.62 -3.68
C VAL A 120 36.01 26.07 -4.93
N ASN A 121 36.76 25.47 -5.86
CA ASN A 121 36.22 24.92 -7.12
C ASN A 121 35.94 23.41 -7.02
N ALA A 122 36.29 22.77 -5.90
CA ALA A 122 35.98 21.37 -5.72
C ALA A 122 34.44 21.17 -5.79
N PRO A 123 33.97 20.21 -6.64
CA PRO A 123 32.54 19.97 -6.73
C PRO A 123 32.03 19.48 -5.36
N ALA A 124 31.17 20.28 -4.73
CA ALA A 124 30.48 19.86 -3.53
C ALA A 124 29.60 18.63 -3.88
N LYS A 125 29.57 17.65 -2.97
CA LYS A 125 28.59 16.57 -3.10
C LYS A 125 27.22 17.22 -3.13
N THR A 126 26.55 17.15 -4.28
CA THR A 126 25.16 17.60 -4.38
C THR A 126 24.36 16.77 -3.37
N PRO A 127 23.66 17.43 -2.41
CA PRO A 127 22.80 16.68 -1.51
C PRO A 127 21.78 15.92 -2.35
N THR A 128 21.69 14.64 -2.14
CA THR A 128 20.63 13.83 -2.77
C THR A 128 19.32 14.34 -2.21
N GLY A 129 18.53 15.03 -3.03
CA GLY A 129 17.18 15.43 -2.67
C GLY A 129 16.36 14.19 -2.30
N GLY A 130 15.66 14.25 -1.17
CA GLY A 130 14.66 13.26 -0.85
C GLY A 130 13.46 13.35 -1.80
N ARG A 131 12.67 12.28 -1.89
CA ARG A 131 11.39 12.29 -2.57
C ARG A 131 10.29 11.82 -1.60
N PRO A 132 9.05 12.29 -1.75
CA PRO A 132 7.95 11.80 -0.94
C PRO A 132 7.73 10.30 -1.19
N HIS A 133 7.25 9.59 -0.18
CA HIS A 133 6.80 8.22 -0.35
C HIS A 133 5.72 8.15 -1.45
N PRO A 134 5.71 7.14 -2.33
CA PRO A 134 4.74 7.05 -3.44
C PRO A 134 3.28 7.14 -3.00
N MET A 135 2.93 6.53 -1.86
CA MET A 135 1.59 6.66 -1.27
C MET A 135 1.25 8.10 -0.92
N GLN A 136 2.19 8.86 -0.35
CA GLN A 136 1.95 10.27 -0.02
C GLN A 136 1.74 11.12 -1.29
N ALA A 137 2.51 10.86 -2.33
CA ALA A 137 2.33 11.54 -3.61
C ALA A 137 0.96 11.24 -4.23
N LEU A 138 0.47 10.00 -4.09
CA LEU A 138 -0.87 9.61 -4.56
C LEU A 138 -1.97 10.27 -3.73
N ILE A 139 -1.85 10.28 -2.40
CA ILE A 139 -2.80 10.95 -1.50
C ILE A 139 -2.92 12.44 -1.88
N GLU A 140 -1.81 13.13 -2.04
CA GLU A 140 -1.79 14.54 -2.43
C GLU A 140 -2.46 14.78 -3.80
N ARG A 141 -2.27 13.86 -4.73
CA ARG A 141 -2.93 13.92 -6.02
C ARG A 141 -4.44 13.76 -5.91
N ILE A 142 -4.91 12.74 -5.19
CA ILE A 142 -6.34 12.48 -4.96
C ILE A 142 -6.98 13.69 -4.28
N ARG A 143 -6.31 14.23 -3.26
CA ARG A 143 -6.74 15.46 -2.55
C ARG A 143 -6.96 16.61 -3.53
N LYS A 144 -5.98 16.87 -4.41
CA LYS A 144 -6.09 17.92 -5.42
C LYS A 144 -7.25 17.71 -6.36
N VAL A 145 -7.49 16.46 -6.82
CA VAL A 145 -8.61 16.14 -7.71
C VAL A 145 -9.95 16.48 -7.04
N PHE A 146 -10.18 16.07 -5.78
CA PHE A 146 -11.43 16.39 -5.09
C PHE A 146 -11.58 17.89 -4.81
N LEU A 147 -10.51 18.58 -4.41
CA LEU A 147 -10.54 20.04 -4.21
C LEU A 147 -10.88 20.77 -5.52
N GLU A 148 -10.31 20.36 -6.66
CA GLU A 148 -10.64 20.90 -7.98
C GLU A 148 -12.08 20.62 -8.41
N MET A 149 -12.68 19.51 -7.93
CA MET A 149 -14.08 19.18 -8.15
C MET A 149 -15.03 19.94 -7.20
N GLY A 150 -14.52 20.81 -6.33
CA GLY A 150 -15.30 21.63 -5.41
C GLY A 150 -15.66 20.94 -4.09
N PHE A 151 -14.96 19.88 -3.71
CA PHE A 151 -15.12 19.24 -2.41
C PHE A 151 -14.23 19.87 -1.35
N SER A 152 -14.65 19.80 -0.09
CA SER A 152 -13.86 20.17 1.08
C SER A 152 -13.39 18.90 1.80
N GLU A 153 -12.16 18.91 2.33
CA GLU A 153 -11.62 17.76 3.08
C GLU A 153 -12.10 17.78 4.52
N ILE A 154 -12.50 16.63 5.04
CA ILE A 154 -12.84 16.41 6.45
C ILE A 154 -11.98 15.31 7.03
N GLU A 155 -11.70 15.42 8.32
CA GLU A 155 -10.93 14.44 9.08
C GLU A 155 -11.72 13.97 10.31
N GLY A 156 -11.26 12.92 10.97
CA GLY A 156 -11.85 12.43 12.20
C GLY A 156 -10.96 11.43 12.92
N ASN A 157 -11.33 11.14 14.18
CA ASN A 157 -10.55 10.30 15.07
C ASN A 157 -10.60 8.82 14.67
N PHE A 158 -9.53 8.09 14.98
CA PHE A 158 -9.45 6.64 14.77
C PHE A 158 -10.35 5.87 15.74
N VAL A 159 -10.40 6.33 16.99
CA VAL A 159 -11.23 5.74 18.05
C VAL A 159 -12.66 6.26 17.91
N GLN A 160 -13.59 5.33 17.80
CA GLN A 160 -15.01 5.60 17.61
C GLN A 160 -15.85 4.72 18.54
N SER A 161 -17.11 5.10 18.76
CA SER A 161 -18.09 4.18 19.32
C SER A 161 -18.66 3.24 18.24
N ALA A 162 -19.07 2.05 18.61
CA ALA A 162 -19.77 1.14 17.72
C ALA A 162 -21.04 1.79 17.16
N GLY A 163 -21.72 2.63 17.93
CA GLY A 163 -22.88 3.40 17.51
C GLY A 163 -22.59 4.26 16.28
N TRP A 164 -21.60 5.14 16.36
CA TRP A 164 -21.23 5.99 15.23
C TRP A 164 -20.64 5.21 14.07
N ASN A 165 -19.87 4.16 14.36
CA ASN A 165 -19.21 3.37 13.29
C ASN A 165 -20.17 2.41 12.58
N MET A 166 -21.24 1.94 13.21
CA MET A 166 -22.12 0.91 12.67
C MET A 166 -23.61 1.22 12.81
N ASP A 167 -24.09 1.60 14.00
CA ASP A 167 -25.53 1.82 14.23
C ASP A 167 -26.04 3.02 13.43
N ALA A 168 -25.28 4.11 13.35
CA ALA A 168 -25.57 5.27 12.52
C ALA A 168 -25.68 4.94 11.01
N LEU A 169 -25.08 3.85 10.57
CA LEU A 169 -25.16 3.32 9.20
C LEU A 169 -26.18 2.19 9.08
N TYR A 170 -27.07 2.07 10.05
CA TYR A 170 -28.14 1.06 10.02
C TYR A 170 -27.60 -0.38 9.85
N ILE A 171 -26.39 -0.67 10.34
CA ILE A 171 -25.83 -2.03 10.35
C ILE A 171 -26.38 -2.76 11.58
N PRO A 172 -27.14 -3.87 11.44
CA PRO A 172 -27.78 -4.54 12.57
C PRO A 172 -26.76 -4.99 13.61
N GLN A 173 -27.14 -4.95 14.89
CA GLN A 173 -26.22 -5.33 15.98
C GLN A 173 -25.80 -6.80 15.95
N SER A 174 -26.55 -7.65 15.27
CA SER A 174 -26.22 -9.06 15.01
C SER A 174 -25.37 -9.28 13.76
N HIS A 175 -24.95 -8.21 13.03
CA HIS A 175 -24.20 -8.34 11.79
C HIS A 175 -22.81 -8.96 12.03
N PRO A 176 -22.37 -9.93 11.21
CA PRO A 176 -21.06 -10.59 11.37
C PRO A 176 -19.86 -9.64 11.42
N ALA A 177 -19.90 -8.51 10.70
CA ALA A 177 -18.83 -7.50 10.74
C ALA A 177 -18.55 -6.91 12.13
N ARG A 178 -19.49 -7.03 13.08
CA ARG A 178 -19.31 -6.62 14.48
C ARG A 178 -18.58 -7.64 15.33
N THR A 179 -18.35 -8.86 14.81
CA THR A 179 -17.62 -9.88 15.57
C THR A 179 -16.15 -9.47 15.72
N MET A 180 -15.49 -10.04 16.73
CA MET A 180 -14.06 -9.79 16.97
C MET A 180 -13.15 -10.22 15.79
N GLN A 181 -13.69 -10.92 14.79
CA GLN A 181 -12.95 -11.32 13.62
C GLN A 181 -12.76 -10.19 12.60
N ASP A 182 -13.68 -9.19 12.56
CA ASP A 182 -13.63 -8.12 11.56
C ASP A 182 -13.38 -6.74 12.17
N THR A 183 -13.56 -6.56 13.49
CA THR A 183 -13.47 -5.26 14.16
C THR A 183 -12.51 -5.30 15.35
N PHE A 184 -11.62 -4.31 15.45
CA PHE A 184 -10.75 -4.13 16.61
C PHE A 184 -11.48 -3.33 17.70
N TYR A 185 -12.05 -4.01 18.69
CA TYR A 185 -12.55 -3.40 19.89
C TYR A 185 -11.41 -3.05 20.85
N LEU A 186 -11.57 -1.96 21.59
CA LEU A 186 -10.56 -1.45 22.50
C LEU A 186 -10.80 -1.93 23.92
N SER A 187 -9.72 -2.22 24.63
CA SER A 187 -9.75 -2.46 26.08
C SER A 187 -9.62 -1.15 26.87
N SER A 188 -9.11 -0.08 26.24
CA SER A 188 -9.00 1.25 26.84
C SER A 188 -8.93 2.33 25.72
N PRO A 189 -9.93 3.22 25.61
CA PRO A 189 -11.20 3.20 26.35
C PRO A 189 -12.10 2.06 25.85
N GLU A 190 -12.64 1.28 26.79
CA GLU A 190 -13.61 0.21 26.46
C GLU A 190 -14.94 0.78 25.94
N ARG A 191 -15.29 1.98 26.43
CA ARG A 191 -16.52 2.70 26.06
C ARG A 191 -16.20 4.11 25.56
N VAL A 192 -16.96 4.54 24.57
CA VAL A 192 -16.94 5.90 24.04
C VAL A 192 -18.35 6.44 24.13
N ASP A 193 -18.51 7.54 24.83
CA ASP A 193 -19.81 8.15 25.06
C ASP A 193 -20.47 8.59 23.76
N VAL A 194 -21.76 8.31 23.67
CA VAL A 194 -22.65 8.75 22.60
C VAL A 194 -23.78 9.53 23.22
N ASP A 195 -24.14 10.66 22.62
CA ASP A 195 -25.29 11.44 23.04
C ASP A 195 -26.57 10.57 23.06
N GLU A 196 -27.30 10.59 24.20
CA GLU A 196 -28.50 9.78 24.41
C GLU A 196 -29.55 10.01 23.30
N ARG A 197 -29.61 11.20 22.73
CA ARG A 197 -30.48 11.52 21.61
C ARG A 197 -30.26 10.57 20.42
N TYR A 198 -29.00 10.30 20.06
CA TYR A 198 -28.70 9.39 18.96
C TYR A 198 -28.95 7.94 19.33
N LEU A 199 -28.65 7.54 20.56
CA LEU A 199 -28.93 6.20 21.04
C LEU A 199 -30.43 5.90 20.98
N ASP A 200 -31.29 6.87 21.37
CA ASP A 200 -32.74 6.74 21.30
C ASP A 200 -33.28 6.70 19.87
N LEU A 201 -32.72 7.51 18.96
CA LEU A 201 -33.13 7.53 17.55
C LEU A 201 -32.72 6.23 16.86
N TRP A 202 -31.48 5.78 17.04
CA TRP A 202 -31.01 4.52 16.46
C TRP A 202 -31.79 3.33 17.02
N SER A 203 -32.10 3.30 18.33
CA SER A 203 -32.94 2.24 18.91
C SER A 203 -34.27 2.14 18.17
N LYS A 204 -34.99 3.25 18.03
CA LYS A 204 -36.28 3.28 17.33
C LYS A 204 -36.20 2.85 15.89
N VAL A 205 -35.18 3.33 15.15
CA VAL A 205 -34.99 3.00 13.73
C VAL A 205 -34.62 1.53 13.56
N HIS A 206 -33.70 1.00 14.39
CA HIS A 206 -33.28 -0.40 14.31
C HIS A 206 -34.39 -1.38 14.71
N GLU A 207 -35.16 -1.05 15.76
CA GLU A 207 -36.20 -1.94 16.26
C GLU A 207 -37.45 -2.00 15.39
N HIS A 208 -37.93 -0.84 14.89
CA HIS A 208 -39.19 -0.78 14.17
C HIS A 208 -39.25 0.24 13.03
N GLY A 209 -38.12 0.84 12.64
CA GLY A 209 -38.01 1.75 11.50
C GLY A 209 -38.39 3.20 11.79
N HIS A 210 -38.93 3.53 12.93
CA HIS A 210 -39.38 4.89 13.28
C HIS A 210 -40.18 5.55 12.15
N ASP A 211 -39.89 6.79 11.79
CA ASP A 211 -40.57 7.56 10.77
C ASP A 211 -40.02 7.32 9.33
N THR A 212 -39.06 6.40 9.17
CA THR A 212 -38.41 6.11 7.87
C THR A 212 -39.27 5.33 6.87
N GLY A 213 -40.44 4.85 7.28
CA GLY A 213 -41.28 3.98 6.47
C GLY A 213 -40.82 2.52 6.41
N SER A 214 -39.72 2.18 7.08
CA SER A 214 -39.22 0.81 7.18
C SER A 214 -39.81 0.09 8.41
N ARG A 215 -39.50 -1.22 8.53
CA ARG A 215 -39.90 -2.03 9.68
C ARG A 215 -38.77 -2.22 10.70
N GLY A 216 -37.62 -1.61 10.46
CA GLY A 216 -36.40 -1.89 11.21
C GLY A 216 -35.89 -3.32 10.99
N TRP A 217 -34.91 -3.70 11.79
CA TRP A 217 -34.36 -5.06 11.81
C TRP A 217 -35.15 -5.97 12.75
N GLY A 218 -35.95 -5.39 13.68
CA GLY A 218 -36.61 -6.07 14.78
C GLY A 218 -35.64 -6.37 15.94
N GLY A 219 -36.17 -6.99 16.98
CA GLY A 219 -35.39 -7.28 18.19
C GLY A 219 -35.22 -6.07 19.10
N ASN A 220 -34.36 -6.20 20.09
CA ASN A 220 -34.06 -5.13 21.04
C ASN A 220 -32.71 -4.52 20.66
N PHE A 221 -32.64 -3.20 20.66
CA PHE A 221 -31.40 -2.47 20.51
C PHE A 221 -30.65 -2.36 21.85
N ASP A 222 -29.37 -2.73 21.85
CA ASP A 222 -28.50 -2.66 23.01
C ASP A 222 -27.66 -1.37 22.95
N LYS A 223 -27.99 -0.42 23.85
CA LYS A 223 -27.24 0.85 23.94
C LYS A 223 -25.81 0.65 24.46
N ASP A 224 -25.56 -0.39 25.24
CA ASP A 224 -24.20 -0.69 25.72
C ASP A 224 -23.30 -1.18 24.58
N GLU A 225 -23.84 -2.01 23.69
CA GLU A 225 -23.14 -2.39 22.46
C GLU A 225 -22.80 -1.17 21.60
N ALA A 226 -23.72 -0.21 21.47
CA ALA A 226 -23.50 1.01 20.68
C ALA A 226 -22.38 1.90 21.24
N GLN A 227 -22.11 1.83 22.54
CA GLN A 227 -21.07 2.63 23.20
C GLN A 227 -19.71 1.92 23.29
N LYS A 228 -19.55 0.68 22.81
CA LYS A 228 -18.25 0.03 22.79
C LYS A 228 -17.23 0.80 21.95
N GLY A 229 -16.04 0.99 22.51
CA GLY A 229 -14.94 1.64 21.83
C GLY A 229 -14.26 0.71 20.80
N LEU A 230 -14.00 1.21 19.62
CA LEU A 230 -13.35 0.47 18.55
C LEU A 230 -12.44 1.36 17.68
N LEU A 231 -11.56 0.74 16.90
CA LEU A 231 -10.90 1.41 15.80
C LEU A 231 -11.83 1.42 14.59
N ARG A 232 -12.02 2.60 13.97
CA ARG A 232 -12.95 2.75 12.85
C ARG A 232 -12.65 1.77 11.71
N THR A 233 -13.68 1.10 11.22
CA THR A 233 -13.58 0.13 10.12
C THR A 233 -13.76 0.77 8.74
N HIS A 234 -14.19 2.03 8.71
CA HIS A 234 -14.37 2.88 7.53
C HIS A 234 -14.33 4.35 7.95
N THR A 235 -14.11 5.24 6.99
CA THR A 235 -14.11 6.68 7.19
C THR A 235 -15.52 7.30 7.12
N THR A 236 -16.54 6.55 6.73
CA THR A 236 -17.96 6.97 6.67
C THR A 236 -18.47 7.50 8.01
N VAL A 237 -17.86 7.08 9.13
CA VAL A 237 -18.14 7.64 10.44
C VAL A 237 -17.92 9.17 10.52
N ASN A 238 -16.97 9.70 9.76
CA ASN A 238 -16.70 11.14 9.72
C ASN A 238 -17.80 11.88 8.96
N THR A 239 -18.27 11.31 7.86
CA THR A 239 -19.31 11.93 7.02
C THR A 239 -20.68 11.90 7.68
N VAL A 240 -21.05 10.82 8.39
CA VAL A 240 -22.31 10.80 9.13
C VAL A 240 -22.29 11.78 10.31
N LYS A 241 -21.15 11.95 10.99
CA LYS A 241 -20.99 12.99 12.03
C LYS A 241 -21.08 14.40 11.42
N HIS A 242 -20.44 14.63 10.27
CA HIS A 242 -20.52 15.90 9.57
C HIS A 242 -21.98 16.26 9.20
N ILE A 243 -22.77 15.29 8.71
CA ILE A 243 -24.18 15.49 8.42
C ILE A 243 -24.97 15.79 9.70
N ALA A 244 -24.73 15.04 10.79
CA ALA A 244 -25.39 15.25 12.07
C ALA A 244 -25.15 16.65 12.67
N GLU A 245 -23.96 17.21 12.43
CA GLU A 245 -23.60 18.58 12.83
C GLU A 245 -24.16 19.64 11.87
N ASN A 246 -24.45 19.27 10.60
CA ASN A 246 -24.85 20.18 9.53
C ASN A 246 -26.05 19.61 8.72
N PRO A 247 -27.16 19.24 9.32
CA PRO A 247 -28.22 18.43 8.69
C PRO A 247 -28.92 19.12 7.52
N ASN A 248 -28.93 20.45 7.47
CA ASN A 248 -29.61 21.24 6.43
C ASN A 248 -28.65 22.22 5.74
N VAL A 249 -27.36 21.86 5.66
CA VAL A 249 -26.34 22.67 4.98
C VAL A 249 -25.84 21.88 3.76
N PRO A 250 -26.00 22.40 2.54
CA PRO A 250 -25.45 21.74 1.35
C PRO A 250 -23.95 21.56 1.52
N SER A 251 -23.48 20.32 1.32
CA SER A 251 -22.05 20.05 1.47
C SER A 251 -21.58 18.98 0.48
N ARG A 252 -20.37 19.20 -0.03
CA ARG A 252 -19.58 18.22 -0.78
C ARG A 252 -18.29 18.04 -0.03
N VAL A 253 -18.18 16.93 0.68
CA VAL A 253 -17.00 16.65 1.50
C VAL A 253 -16.39 15.31 1.13
N PHE A 254 -15.08 15.22 1.32
CA PHE A 254 -14.34 13.97 1.19
C PHE A 254 -13.36 13.83 2.35
N GLY A 255 -12.92 12.60 2.59
CA GLY A 255 -11.88 12.30 3.57
C GLY A 255 -10.97 11.19 3.07
N ILE A 256 -9.69 11.28 3.41
CA ILE A 256 -8.71 10.23 3.19
C ILE A 256 -8.15 9.85 4.53
N GLY A 257 -8.35 8.61 4.96
CA GLY A 257 -7.93 8.22 6.30
C GLY A 257 -7.72 6.73 6.47
N ARG A 258 -6.92 6.40 7.47
CA ARG A 258 -6.69 5.01 7.85
C ARG A 258 -7.92 4.40 8.47
N VAL A 259 -8.15 3.15 8.13
CA VAL A 259 -9.20 2.30 8.66
C VAL A 259 -8.59 0.97 9.07
N PHE A 260 -9.28 0.26 9.96
CA PHE A 260 -8.73 -0.92 10.64
C PHE A 260 -9.73 -2.06 10.57
N ARG A 261 -9.30 -3.21 10.04
CA ARG A 261 -10.11 -4.42 9.95
C ARG A 261 -9.27 -5.62 10.33
N GLN A 262 -9.81 -6.51 11.12
CA GLN A 262 -9.11 -7.72 11.55
C GLN A 262 -9.14 -8.78 10.44
N GLU A 263 -8.49 -8.48 9.33
CA GLU A 263 -8.40 -9.37 8.18
C GLU A 263 -7.09 -10.17 8.19
N THR A 264 -7.10 -11.34 7.57
CA THR A 264 -5.87 -12.09 7.34
C THR A 264 -5.00 -11.37 6.31
N ILE A 265 -3.74 -11.14 6.66
CA ILE A 265 -2.78 -10.46 5.77
C ILE A 265 -2.48 -11.36 4.57
N ASP A 266 -2.79 -10.88 3.38
CA ASP A 266 -2.48 -11.55 2.12
C ASP A 266 -2.00 -10.54 1.05
N ARG A 267 -2.03 -10.93 -0.23
CA ARG A 267 -1.61 -10.06 -1.35
C ARG A 267 -2.54 -8.86 -1.59
N THR A 268 -3.74 -8.88 -1.05
CA THR A 268 -4.83 -7.94 -1.33
C THR A 268 -5.44 -7.33 -0.09
N HIS A 269 -5.12 -7.84 1.10
CA HIS A 269 -5.69 -7.42 2.36
C HIS A 269 -4.62 -7.08 3.40
N LEU A 270 -4.86 -5.97 4.11
CA LEU A 270 -4.07 -5.50 5.24
C LEU A 270 -5.01 -5.17 6.41
N PRO A 271 -4.57 -5.36 7.66
CA PRO A 271 -5.37 -5.02 8.84
C PRO A 271 -5.52 -3.50 9.04
N GLU A 272 -4.67 -2.72 8.39
CA GLU A 272 -4.67 -1.26 8.35
C GLU A 272 -4.47 -0.82 6.89
N PHE A 273 -5.36 0.01 6.39
CA PHE A 273 -5.29 0.57 5.04
C PHE A 273 -5.99 1.93 4.98
N HIS A 274 -5.86 2.65 3.86
CA HIS A 274 -6.52 3.93 3.68
C HIS A 274 -7.81 3.78 2.88
N GLN A 275 -8.84 4.46 3.34
CA GLN A 275 -10.08 4.63 2.60
C GLN A 275 -10.20 6.07 2.13
N ILE A 276 -10.58 6.24 0.88
CA ILE A 276 -11.03 7.49 0.29
C ILE A 276 -12.54 7.45 0.34
N GLU A 277 -13.15 8.44 0.93
CA GLU A 277 -14.59 8.54 1.04
C GLU A 277 -15.06 9.93 0.69
N GLY A 278 -16.30 10.06 0.31
CA GLY A 278 -16.94 11.35 0.16
C GLY A 278 -18.44 11.26 0.07
N ILE A 279 -19.08 12.41 0.24
CA ILE A 279 -20.53 12.57 0.10
C ILE A 279 -20.85 13.82 -0.70
N ILE A 280 -22.04 13.77 -1.31
CA ILE A 280 -22.79 14.94 -1.81
C ILE A 280 -24.08 14.98 -1.01
N HIS A 281 -24.23 16.00 -0.19
CA HIS A 281 -25.42 16.26 0.63
C HIS A 281 -26.07 17.55 0.14
N GLU A 282 -27.07 17.41 -0.71
CA GLU A 282 -27.78 18.52 -1.35
C GLU A 282 -29.24 18.11 -1.59
N GLU A 283 -30.15 19.05 -1.60
CA GLU A 283 -31.58 18.82 -1.81
C GLU A 283 -31.89 18.02 -3.10
N ASN A 284 -31.12 18.22 -4.15
CA ASN A 284 -31.31 17.59 -5.45
C ASN A 284 -30.29 16.47 -5.74
N ALA A 285 -29.56 15.99 -4.74
CA ALA A 285 -28.59 14.91 -4.93
C ALA A 285 -29.29 13.64 -5.45
N ASN A 286 -28.68 12.97 -6.42
CA ASN A 286 -29.28 11.81 -7.08
C ASN A 286 -28.22 10.87 -7.65
N LEU A 287 -28.64 9.66 -8.01
CA LEU A 287 -27.75 8.63 -8.55
C LEU A 287 -26.97 9.04 -9.81
N PRO A 288 -27.56 9.70 -10.82
CA PRO A 288 -26.82 10.24 -11.96
C PRO A 288 -25.70 11.21 -11.56
N MET A 289 -25.95 12.08 -10.57
CA MET A 289 -24.93 12.99 -10.03
C MET A 289 -23.78 12.21 -9.38
N LEU A 290 -24.07 11.20 -8.58
CA LEU A 290 -23.08 10.31 -7.97
C LEU A 290 -22.22 9.62 -9.03
N ILE A 291 -22.85 8.99 -10.02
CA ILE A 291 -22.16 8.28 -11.11
C ILE A 291 -21.27 9.24 -11.90
N THR A 292 -21.76 10.43 -12.20
CA THR A 292 -20.98 11.45 -12.93
C THR A 292 -19.77 11.90 -12.11
N THR A 293 -19.94 12.12 -10.83
CA THR A 293 -18.85 12.49 -9.91
C THR A 293 -17.75 11.43 -9.89
N LEU A 294 -18.13 10.16 -9.74
CA LEU A 294 -17.17 9.05 -9.71
C LEU A 294 -16.46 8.87 -11.06
N LYS A 295 -17.18 8.94 -12.17
CA LYS A 295 -16.56 8.90 -13.51
C LYS A 295 -15.60 10.07 -13.73
N THR A 296 -15.97 11.28 -13.29
CA THR A 296 -15.09 12.45 -13.39
C THR A 296 -13.83 12.28 -12.55
N PHE A 297 -13.96 11.76 -11.33
CA PHE A 297 -12.82 11.45 -10.47
C PHE A 297 -11.84 10.47 -11.15
N TYR A 298 -12.35 9.34 -11.64
CA TYR A 298 -11.49 8.33 -12.28
C TYR A 298 -10.88 8.84 -13.58
N SER A 299 -11.62 9.60 -14.39
CA SER A 299 -11.08 10.25 -15.60
C SER A 299 -9.94 11.22 -15.27
N LYS A 300 -10.10 12.05 -14.22
CA LYS A 300 -9.02 12.93 -13.71
C LYS A 300 -7.83 12.13 -13.14
N MET A 301 -8.05 10.90 -12.72
CA MET A 301 -6.99 9.96 -12.32
C MET A 301 -6.36 9.22 -13.51
N GLY A 302 -6.90 9.37 -14.74
CA GLY A 302 -6.39 8.76 -15.97
C GLY A 302 -7.08 7.44 -16.35
N TYR A 303 -8.25 7.15 -15.78
CA TYR A 303 -9.03 5.96 -16.06
C TYR A 303 -10.40 6.37 -16.62
N ASP A 304 -10.56 6.26 -17.94
CA ASP A 304 -11.81 6.64 -18.61
C ASP A 304 -12.81 5.47 -18.72
N ASP A 305 -12.31 4.23 -18.74
CA ASP A 305 -13.14 3.03 -18.82
C ASP A 305 -13.65 2.66 -17.42
N VAL A 306 -14.75 3.29 -17.03
CA VAL A 306 -15.43 3.12 -15.74
C VAL A 306 -16.78 2.46 -15.93
N ARG A 307 -16.99 1.31 -15.29
CA ARG A 307 -18.26 0.60 -15.22
C ARG A 307 -18.88 0.75 -13.85
N VAL A 308 -20.17 1.02 -13.82
CA VAL A 308 -20.98 1.03 -12.59
C VAL A 308 -22.00 -0.09 -12.67
N ARG A 309 -22.07 -0.94 -11.67
CA ARG A 309 -22.99 -2.07 -11.60
C ARG A 309 -23.79 -2.06 -10.29
N PRO A 310 -25.03 -2.60 -10.28
CA PRO A 310 -25.79 -2.72 -9.05
C PRO A 310 -25.06 -3.54 -7.99
N ALA A 311 -25.20 -3.13 -6.73
CA ALA A 311 -24.61 -3.79 -5.57
C ALA A 311 -25.60 -3.75 -4.39
N TYR A 312 -25.18 -4.26 -3.24
CA TYR A 312 -25.92 -4.19 -2.00
C TYR A 312 -25.04 -3.75 -0.85
N PHE A 313 -25.48 -2.72 -0.14
CA PHE A 313 -24.93 -2.32 1.15
C PHE A 313 -26.11 -2.03 2.11
N PRO A 314 -25.99 -2.35 3.42
CA PRO A 314 -27.13 -2.18 4.35
C PRO A 314 -27.59 -0.74 4.52
N TYR A 315 -26.72 0.23 4.25
CA TYR A 315 -26.94 1.66 4.50
C TYR A 315 -27.25 2.49 3.24
N THR A 316 -27.27 1.89 2.04
CA THR A 316 -27.58 2.60 0.78
C THR A 316 -28.69 1.91 -0.02
N GLU A 317 -29.51 2.73 -0.72
CA GLU A 317 -30.53 2.31 -1.68
C GLU A 317 -30.82 3.47 -2.66
N PRO A 318 -30.47 3.36 -3.95
CA PRO A 318 -29.75 2.26 -4.60
C PRO A 318 -28.27 2.19 -4.21
N SER A 319 -27.73 0.98 -4.32
CA SER A 319 -26.30 0.70 -4.10
C SER A 319 -25.65 0.32 -5.42
N VAL A 320 -24.41 0.76 -5.61
CA VAL A 320 -23.61 0.46 -6.81
C VAL A 320 -22.16 0.16 -6.44
N GLU A 321 -21.52 -0.65 -7.26
CA GLU A 321 -20.08 -0.85 -7.25
C GLU A 321 -19.45 -0.23 -8.49
N VAL A 322 -18.23 0.26 -8.33
CA VAL A 322 -17.47 0.93 -9.38
C VAL A 322 -16.27 0.10 -9.74
N ASP A 323 -16.22 -0.30 -11.00
CA ASP A 323 -15.09 -1.05 -11.56
C ASP A 323 -14.38 -0.19 -12.61
N ILE A 324 -13.07 -0.36 -12.73
CA ILE A 324 -12.27 0.17 -13.84
C ILE A 324 -11.71 -0.97 -14.68
N LEU A 325 -11.52 -0.73 -15.99
CA LEU A 325 -10.83 -1.66 -16.86
C LEU A 325 -9.31 -1.49 -16.71
N TRP A 326 -8.64 -2.55 -16.23
CA TRP A 326 -7.21 -2.56 -16.07
C TRP A 326 -6.59 -3.83 -16.62
N ARG A 327 -5.63 -3.69 -17.54
CA ARG A 327 -4.96 -4.82 -18.22
C ARG A 327 -5.93 -5.84 -18.85
N GLY A 328 -7.09 -5.37 -19.31
CA GLY A 328 -8.13 -6.20 -19.93
C GLY A 328 -9.11 -6.88 -18.96
N GLU A 329 -8.98 -6.65 -17.65
CA GLU A 329 -9.87 -7.16 -16.62
C GLU A 329 -10.59 -6.03 -15.87
N TRP A 330 -11.84 -6.30 -15.44
CA TRP A 330 -12.58 -5.37 -14.62
C TRP A 330 -12.20 -5.55 -13.15
N LEU A 331 -11.71 -4.48 -12.54
CA LEU A 331 -11.31 -4.46 -11.14
C LEU A 331 -12.21 -3.55 -10.35
N GLU A 332 -12.84 -4.11 -9.31
CA GLU A 332 -13.62 -3.35 -8.33
C GLU A 332 -12.71 -2.46 -7.49
N LEU A 333 -13.05 -1.18 -7.42
CA LEU A 333 -12.31 -0.19 -6.62
C LEU A 333 -13.09 0.35 -5.44
N GLY A 334 -14.42 0.26 -5.44
CA GLY A 334 -15.22 0.73 -4.31
C GLY A 334 -16.70 0.66 -4.51
N GLY A 335 -17.42 0.89 -3.43
CA GLY A 335 -18.86 0.96 -3.37
C GLY A 335 -19.38 2.39 -3.27
N ALA A 336 -20.60 2.61 -3.74
CA ALA A 336 -21.28 3.89 -3.66
C ALA A 336 -22.80 3.69 -3.61
N GLY A 337 -23.53 4.74 -3.25
CA GLY A 337 -24.98 4.69 -3.23
C GLY A 337 -25.60 5.94 -2.66
N ILE A 338 -26.89 5.92 -2.49
CA ILE A 338 -27.65 6.96 -1.79
C ILE A 338 -27.97 6.42 -0.40
N PHE A 339 -27.68 7.17 0.65
CA PHE A 339 -28.03 6.75 2.01
C PHE A 339 -29.53 6.56 2.15
N ARG A 340 -29.91 5.49 2.84
CA ARG A 340 -31.28 5.17 3.15
C ARG A 340 -31.85 6.14 4.18
N PRO A 341 -33.20 6.32 4.22
CA PRO A 341 -33.84 7.14 5.24
C PRO A 341 -33.48 6.72 6.67
N GLU A 342 -33.23 5.42 6.91
CA GLU A 342 -32.83 4.89 8.22
C GLU A 342 -31.46 5.42 8.70
N VAL A 343 -30.63 5.92 7.75
CA VAL A 343 -29.37 6.60 8.05
C VAL A 343 -29.60 8.10 8.23
N THR A 344 -30.33 8.73 7.30
CA THR A 344 -30.43 10.20 7.21
C THR A 344 -31.38 10.80 8.23
N GLU A 345 -32.49 10.13 8.53
CA GLU A 345 -33.51 10.62 9.47
C GLU A 345 -32.93 10.80 10.89
N PRO A 346 -32.22 9.84 11.51
CA PRO A 346 -31.59 10.05 12.80
C PRO A 346 -30.53 11.16 12.82
N LEU A 347 -29.95 11.49 11.66
CA LEU A 347 -29.00 12.58 11.53
C LEU A 347 -29.69 13.94 11.36
N GLY A 348 -31.02 13.96 11.20
CA GLY A 348 -31.83 15.17 11.15
C GLY A 348 -31.94 15.80 9.76
N THR A 349 -31.63 15.07 8.68
CA THR A 349 -31.79 15.56 7.32
C THR A 349 -32.77 14.72 6.50
N GLU A 350 -33.62 15.41 5.73
CA GLU A 350 -34.50 14.82 4.72
C GLU A 350 -33.88 14.83 3.32
N TRP A 351 -32.72 15.47 3.15
CA TRP A 351 -32.04 15.55 1.87
C TRP A 351 -31.36 14.24 1.52
N PRO A 352 -31.38 13.85 0.22
CA PRO A 352 -30.64 12.69 -0.21
C PRO A 352 -29.13 12.91 -0.04
N VAL A 353 -28.43 11.86 0.33
CA VAL A 353 -26.98 11.87 0.49
C VAL A 353 -26.39 10.82 -0.44
N CYS A 354 -25.70 11.28 -1.48
CA CYS A 354 -24.84 10.42 -2.29
C CYS A 354 -23.53 10.15 -1.53
N ALA A 355 -23.15 8.88 -1.38
CA ALA A 355 -21.95 8.48 -0.65
C ALA A 355 -21.14 7.46 -1.46
N TRP A 356 -19.83 7.48 -1.29
CA TRP A 356 -18.92 6.46 -1.86
C TRP A 356 -17.74 6.20 -0.93
N GLY A 357 -17.17 4.99 -1.05
CA GLY A 357 -15.96 4.59 -0.36
C GLY A 357 -15.08 3.74 -1.27
N MET A 358 -13.78 4.03 -1.30
CA MET A 358 -12.78 3.36 -2.14
C MET A 358 -11.54 3.03 -1.33
N GLY A 359 -10.94 1.84 -1.56
CA GLY A 359 -9.64 1.48 -0.98
C GLY A 359 -8.50 2.19 -1.74
N LEU A 360 -7.71 2.98 -1.04
CA LEU A 360 -6.61 3.73 -1.66
C LEU A 360 -5.49 2.81 -2.12
N GLU A 361 -5.15 1.78 -1.36
CA GLU A 361 -4.08 0.84 -1.68
C GLU A 361 -4.34 0.05 -2.96
N ARG A 362 -5.59 -0.31 -3.25
CA ARG A 362 -5.95 -0.93 -4.53
C ARG A 362 -5.66 0.00 -5.70
N LEU A 363 -6.04 1.27 -5.59
CA LEU A 363 -5.72 2.29 -6.58
C LEU A 363 -4.20 2.51 -6.68
N ALA A 364 -3.49 2.50 -5.55
CA ALA A 364 -2.03 2.63 -5.50
C ALA A 364 -1.33 1.47 -6.22
N MET A 365 -1.78 0.23 -6.02
CA MET A 365 -1.25 -0.92 -6.74
C MET A 365 -1.36 -0.76 -8.25
N LEU A 366 -2.51 -0.26 -8.74
CA LEU A 366 -2.73 -0.01 -10.16
C LEU A 366 -1.76 1.07 -10.69
N VAL A 367 -1.72 2.21 -10.01
CA VAL A 367 -0.92 3.38 -10.42
C VAL A 367 0.57 3.07 -10.38
N LEU A 368 1.03 2.27 -9.43
CA LEU A 368 2.45 1.90 -9.24
C LEU A 368 2.83 0.58 -9.92
N GLY A 369 1.86 -0.13 -10.50
CA GLY A 369 2.10 -1.40 -11.20
C GLY A 369 2.49 -2.55 -10.27
N LEU A 370 1.99 -2.56 -9.03
CA LEU A 370 2.31 -3.56 -8.01
C LEU A 370 1.31 -4.73 -8.03
N ASP A 371 1.80 -5.93 -7.76
CA ASP A 371 0.97 -7.14 -7.69
C ASP A 371 0.68 -7.62 -6.25
N ASP A 372 1.25 -6.93 -5.26
CA ASP A 372 1.12 -7.28 -3.84
C ASP A 372 1.05 -6.00 -3.01
N ILE A 373 -0.06 -5.82 -2.27
CA ILE A 373 -0.34 -4.64 -1.45
C ILE A 373 0.73 -4.39 -0.37
N ARG A 374 1.38 -5.45 0.13
CA ARG A 374 2.42 -5.37 1.14
C ARG A 374 3.67 -4.61 0.67
N GLN A 375 3.88 -4.54 -0.64
CA GLN A 375 5.01 -3.80 -1.22
C GLN A 375 4.91 -2.28 -0.99
N LEU A 376 3.70 -1.77 -0.75
CA LEU A 376 3.49 -0.35 -0.43
C LEU A 376 4.07 0.05 0.94
N TYR A 377 4.25 -0.92 1.84
CA TYR A 377 4.65 -0.70 3.23
C TYR A 377 5.99 -1.35 3.59
N GLN A 378 6.66 -1.98 2.61
CA GLN A 378 8.00 -2.52 2.83
C GLN A 378 9.04 -1.38 2.86
N PRO A 379 9.89 -1.28 3.92
CA PRO A 379 10.89 -0.22 4.06
C PRO A 379 12.16 -0.51 3.22
N ASP A 380 12.01 -0.98 2.00
CA ASP A 380 13.09 -1.24 1.05
C ASP A 380 13.38 0.03 0.26
N LEU A 381 14.51 0.69 0.58
CA LEU A 381 14.89 1.96 -0.03
C LEU A 381 15.19 1.85 -1.52
N GLU A 382 15.77 0.75 -1.99
CA GLU A 382 16.05 0.54 -3.41
C GLU A 382 14.76 0.40 -4.19
N LYS A 383 13.82 -0.37 -3.65
CA LYS A 383 12.49 -0.56 -4.22
C LYS A 383 11.70 0.74 -4.26
N LEU A 384 11.68 1.48 -3.14
CA LEU A 384 11.04 2.80 -3.08
C LEU A 384 11.68 3.79 -4.06
N ALA A 385 13.01 3.76 -4.22
CA ALA A 385 13.73 4.59 -5.18
C ALA A 385 13.41 4.24 -6.64
N SER A 386 13.12 2.98 -6.94
CA SER A 386 12.76 2.51 -8.30
C SER A 386 11.30 2.73 -8.67
N MET A 387 10.41 2.96 -7.71
CA MET A 387 9.00 3.21 -7.99
C MET A 387 8.80 4.47 -8.85
N PRO A 388 7.80 4.51 -9.74
CA PRO A 388 7.56 5.66 -10.61
C PRO A 388 7.26 6.92 -9.79
N ILE A 389 7.74 8.07 -10.26
CA ILE A 389 7.39 9.37 -9.69
C ILE A 389 6.09 9.82 -10.34
N LEU A 390 5.06 10.04 -9.53
CA LEU A 390 3.75 10.49 -9.99
C LEU A 390 3.76 12.00 -10.32
N LEU A 391 4.50 12.39 -11.36
CA LEU A 391 4.62 13.79 -11.75
C LEU A 391 3.44 14.29 -12.61
N SER A 392 2.81 13.42 -13.39
CA SER A 392 1.66 13.77 -14.25
C SER A 392 0.89 12.53 -14.68
N LEU A 393 -0.43 12.65 -14.91
CA LEU A 393 -1.26 11.58 -15.47
C LEU A 393 -0.97 11.33 -16.96
N ILE A 394 -0.38 12.27 -17.67
CA ILE A 394 -0.06 12.13 -19.09
C ILE A 394 0.85 10.93 -19.34
N HIS A 395 1.66 10.54 -18.34
CA HIS A 395 2.54 9.37 -18.44
C HIS A 395 1.87 8.03 -18.13
N ILE A 396 0.64 8.01 -17.63
CA ILE A 396 -0.09 6.78 -17.31
C ILE A 396 -0.93 6.32 -18.52
N SER A 397 -1.34 7.24 -19.39
CA SER A 397 -2.21 6.98 -20.54
C SER A 397 -1.50 6.61 -21.85
N GLU A 398 -0.18 6.75 -21.94
CA GLU A 398 0.57 6.26 -23.10
C GLU A 398 1.19 4.89 -22.79
N PRO A 399 0.67 3.78 -23.34
CA PRO A 399 1.43 2.56 -23.43
C PRO A 399 2.66 2.87 -24.27
N THR A 400 3.84 2.70 -23.70
CA THR A 400 5.10 2.74 -24.44
C THR A 400 4.95 1.88 -25.69
N ARG A 401 4.79 2.52 -26.85
CA ARG A 401 4.99 1.87 -28.14
C ARG A 401 6.47 1.50 -28.18
N HIS A 402 6.79 0.28 -27.81
CA HIS A 402 8.04 -0.32 -28.22
C HIS A 402 7.97 -0.43 -29.74
N HIS A 403 8.69 0.46 -30.43
CA HIS A 403 9.04 0.23 -31.82
C HIS A 403 9.94 -1.01 -31.85
N VAL A 404 9.45 -2.04 -32.51
CA VAL A 404 10.21 -3.19 -33.00
C VAL A 404 11.17 -2.72 -34.07
#